data_8e5df9382c3ae2d32123a7cc8b6b6086
#
_entry.id   8e5df9382c3ae2d32123a7cc8b6b6086
#
_cell.length_a   1.000
_cell.length_b   1.000
_cell.length_c   1.000
_cell.angle_alpha   90.00
_cell.angle_beta   90.00
_cell.angle_gamma   90.00
#
_symmetry.space_group_name_H-M   'P 1'
#
loop_
_entity.id
_entity.type
_entity.pdbx_description
1 polymer ?
#
loop_
_entity_poly.entity_id
_entity_poly.type
_entity_poly.pdbx_seq_one_letter_code
_entity_poly.pdbx_strand_id
1 'polypeptide(L)'
;MIALVDGDILCYRIGFATNEESKDIAIRTMASFMEDLVMFKLPISSWRTYLTGKTNFRNEVAITAPYKGNRKGEKPVHLALLREYLEYSWNGSISENCEADDEIAIAATELGDDSIIVSLDKDFDQVQGWHYNFVKRNKYYIEREEGLFNFYCQ
;
A
#
# COMPACT_ATOMS: atom_id res chain seq x y z
N MET A 1 -3.34 -17.59 -0.65
CA MET A 1 -3.41 -16.35 0.13
C MET A 1 -3.61 -15.15 -0.81
N ILE A 2 -4.43 -14.22 -0.41
CA ILE A 2 -4.74 -13.02 -1.20
C ILE A 2 -3.92 -11.85 -0.67
N ALA A 3 -3.15 -11.20 -1.54
CA ALA A 3 -2.40 -10.01 -1.17
C ALA A 3 -3.31 -8.79 -1.23
N LEU A 4 -3.33 -8.00 -0.16
CA LEU A 4 -4.03 -6.73 -0.07
C LEU A 4 -2.97 -5.63 -0.09
N VAL A 5 -2.77 -5.04 -1.26
CA VAL A 5 -1.62 -4.17 -1.51
C VAL A 5 -2.01 -2.70 -1.32
N ASP A 6 -1.26 -2.02 -0.48
CA ASP A 6 -1.41 -0.57 -0.28
C ASP A 6 -0.74 0.17 -1.44
N GLY A 7 -1.54 0.46 -2.46
CA GLY A 7 -1.03 1.05 -3.70
C GLY A 7 -0.55 2.48 -3.53
N ASP A 8 -1.17 3.25 -2.65
CA ASP A 8 -0.77 4.64 -2.44
C ASP A 8 0.66 4.75 -1.93
N ILE A 9 1.00 3.98 -0.90
CA ILE A 9 2.36 3.97 -0.34
C ILE A 9 3.37 3.52 -1.39
N LEU A 10 3.03 2.49 -2.19
CA LEU A 10 3.90 2.03 -3.25
C LEU A 10 4.15 3.11 -4.31
N CYS A 11 3.09 3.81 -4.71
CA CYS A 11 3.21 4.87 -5.72
C CYS A 11 4.10 6.00 -5.24
N TYR A 12 3.98 6.39 -3.98
CA TYR A 12 4.86 7.42 -3.42
C TYR A 12 6.30 6.94 -3.32
N ARG A 13 6.50 5.74 -2.78
CA ARG A 13 7.85 5.23 -2.57
C ARG A 13 8.60 4.98 -3.87
N ILE A 14 7.98 4.27 -4.79
CA ILE A 14 8.60 4.01 -6.10
C ILE A 14 8.68 5.30 -6.91
N GLY A 15 7.66 6.15 -6.80
CA GLY A 15 7.65 7.45 -7.46
C GLY A 15 8.82 8.33 -7.06
N PHE A 16 9.11 8.44 -5.76
CA PHE A 16 10.25 9.20 -5.30
C PHE A 16 11.58 8.54 -5.69
N ALA A 17 11.64 7.21 -5.62
CA ALA A 17 12.85 6.48 -6.01
C ALA A 17 13.18 6.65 -7.49
N THR A 18 12.18 6.86 -8.33
CA THR A 18 12.35 7.01 -9.79
C THR A 18 12.08 8.45 -10.26
N ASN A 19 12.08 9.40 -9.35
CA ASN A 19 11.67 10.78 -9.66
C ASN A 19 12.54 11.44 -10.74
N GLU A 20 13.82 11.09 -10.77
CA GLU A 20 14.78 11.60 -11.77
C GLU A 20 14.86 10.72 -13.01
N GLU A 21 14.10 9.64 -13.06
CA GLU A 21 14.14 8.67 -14.13
C GLU A 21 13.02 8.88 -15.14
N SER A 22 13.08 8.16 -16.26
CA SER A 22 12.05 8.23 -17.28
C SER A 22 10.77 7.52 -16.83
N LYS A 23 9.68 7.78 -17.53
CA LYS A 23 8.40 7.09 -17.31
C LYS A 23 8.55 5.58 -17.47
N ASP A 24 9.32 5.14 -18.45
CA ASP A 24 9.53 3.71 -18.71
C ASP A 24 10.23 3.04 -17.52
N ILE A 25 11.21 3.70 -16.94
CA ILE A 25 11.94 3.17 -15.79
C ILE A 25 11.02 3.11 -14.57
N ALA A 26 10.19 4.12 -14.36
CA ALA A 26 9.23 4.12 -13.26
C ALA A 26 8.27 2.94 -13.37
N ILE A 27 7.70 2.73 -14.54
CA ILE A 27 6.78 1.59 -14.79
C ILE A 27 7.50 0.26 -14.60
N ARG A 28 8.71 0.11 -15.14
CA ARG A 28 9.47 -1.13 -14.98
C ARG A 28 9.81 -1.43 -13.54
N THR A 29 10.14 -0.41 -12.78
CA THR A 29 10.45 -0.56 -11.35
C THR A 29 9.22 -1.06 -10.60
N MET A 30 8.06 -0.47 -10.85
CA MET A 30 6.82 -0.91 -10.25
C MET A 30 6.46 -2.34 -10.68
N ALA A 31 6.58 -2.64 -11.97
CA ALA A 31 6.29 -3.98 -12.49
C ALA A 31 7.18 -5.03 -11.86
N SER A 32 8.47 -4.74 -11.77
CA SER A 32 9.46 -5.63 -11.16
C SER A 32 9.12 -5.90 -9.69
N PHE A 33 8.75 -4.85 -8.97
CA PHE A 33 8.36 -4.97 -7.57
C PHE A 33 7.14 -5.89 -7.40
N MET A 34 6.10 -5.64 -8.19
CA MET A 34 4.86 -6.42 -8.09
C MET A 34 5.05 -7.87 -8.49
N GLU A 35 5.81 -8.11 -9.57
CA GLU A 35 6.12 -9.48 -10.02
C GLU A 35 6.91 -10.23 -8.96
N ASP A 36 7.93 -9.60 -8.38
CA ASP A 36 8.74 -10.21 -7.35
C ASP A 36 7.89 -10.56 -6.13
N LEU A 37 7.02 -9.66 -5.73
CA LEU A 37 6.13 -9.85 -4.59
C LEU A 37 5.22 -11.06 -4.77
N VAL A 38 4.49 -11.12 -5.90
CA VAL A 38 3.46 -12.13 -6.10
C VAL A 38 4.00 -13.48 -6.55
N MET A 39 5.16 -13.50 -7.20
CA MET A 39 5.71 -14.74 -7.78
C MET A 39 6.80 -15.37 -6.92
N PHE A 40 7.55 -14.60 -6.16
CA PHE A 40 8.74 -15.10 -5.49
C PHE A 40 8.77 -14.90 -3.98
N LYS A 41 8.14 -13.86 -3.48
CA LYS A 41 8.25 -13.53 -2.04
C LYS A 41 7.19 -14.15 -1.17
N LEU A 42 5.99 -14.32 -1.67
CA LEU A 42 4.84 -14.76 -0.89
C LEU A 42 4.05 -15.83 -1.64
N PRO A 43 3.36 -16.74 -0.90
CA PRO A 43 2.51 -17.75 -1.53
C PRO A 43 1.17 -17.13 -1.97
N ILE A 44 1.21 -16.25 -2.95
CA ILE A 44 0.05 -15.47 -3.39
C ILE A 44 -0.71 -16.20 -4.50
N SER A 45 -2.02 -16.38 -4.30
CA SER A 45 -2.92 -16.93 -5.32
C SER A 45 -3.61 -15.83 -6.12
N SER A 46 -3.87 -14.68 -5.48
CA SER A 46 -4.44 -13.52 -6.15
C SER A 46 -4.06 -12.27 -5.37
N TRP A 47 -4.35 -11.12 -5.94
CA TRP A 47 -4.04 -9.84 -5.29
C TRP A 47 -5.12 -8.82 -5.57
N ARG A 48 -5.23 -7.85 -4.65
CA ARG A 48 -6.07 -6.66 -4.80
C ARG A 48 -5.21 -5.47 -4.44
N THR A 49 -5.14 -4.49 -5.32
CA THR A 49 -4.39 -3.26 -5.09
C THR A 49 -5.38 -2.15 -4.79
N TYR A 50 -5.14 -1.39 -3.72
CA TYR A 50 -6.06 -0.36 -3.26
C TYR A 50 -5.43 1.01 -3.42
N LEU A 51 -6.22 1.95 -3.98
CA LEU A 51 -5.80 3.31 -4.21
C LEU A 51 -6.87 4.25 -3.67
N THR A 52 -6.45 5.30 -2.99
CA THR A 52 -7.39 6.31 -2.46
C THR A 52 -7.93 7.17 -3.60
N GLY A 53 -9.25 7.41 -3.59
CA GLY A 53 -9.92 8.24 -4.58
C GLY A 53 -9.46 9.69 -4.53
N LYS A 54 -9.69 10.45 -5.60
CA LYS A 54 -9.18 11.82 -5.74
C LYS A 54 -9.52 12.73 -4.57
N THR A 55 -10.77 12.70 -4.10
CA THR A 55 -11.21 13.58 -3.01
C THR A 55 -10.49 13.24 -1.71
N ASN A 56 -10.50 11.96 -1.35
CA ASN A 56 -9.82 11.50 -0.13
C ASN A 56 -8.30 11.61 -0.26
N PHE A 57 -7.79 11.38 -1.46
CA PHE A 57 -6.36 11.51 -1.74
C PHE A 57 -5.87 12.94 -1.48
N ARG A 58 -6.66 13.95 -1.85
CA ARG A 58 -6.32 15.35 -1.55
C ARG A 58 -6.25 15.60 -0.06
N ASN A 59 -7.23 15.10 0.67
CA ASN A 59 -7.26 15.23 2.13
C ASN A 59 -6.07 14.53 2.76
N GLU A 60 -5.77 13.33 2.31
CA GLU A 60 -4.63 12.57 2.79
C GLU A 60 -3.31 13.30 2.54
N VAL A 61 -3.14 13.86 1.34
CA VAL A 61 -1.95 14.63 1.02
C VAL A 61 -1.82 15.85 1.92
N ALA A 62 -2.92 16.56 2.16
CA ALA A 62 -2.91 17.72 3.03
C ALA A 62 -2.57 17.36 4.47
N ILE A 63 -3.02 16.20 4.95
CA ILE A 63 -2.76 15.73 6.30
C ILE A 63 -1.33 15.20 6.43
N THR A 64 -0.87 14.44 5.45
CA THR A 64 0.44 13.79 5.50
C THR A 64 1.60 14.69 5.11
N ALA A 65 1.35 15.78 4.40
CA ALA A 65 2.40 16.72 4.03
C ALA A 65 3.21 17.23 5.24
N PRO A 66 2.57 17.63 6.36
CA PRO A 66 3.32 17.98 7.57
C PRO A 66 4.04 16.80 8.19
N TYR A 67 3.49 15.61 8.09
CA TYR A 67 4.11 14.39 8.62
C TYR A 67 5.39 14.04 7.85
N LYS A 68 5.31 14.19 6.54
CA LYS A 68 6.46 14.03 5.64
C LYS A 68 7.17 15.36 5.39
N GLY A 69 7.05 16.25 6.28
CA GLY A 69 7.21 17.69 6.30
C GLY A 69 8.33 18.30 5.49
N ASN A 70 9.46 17.60 5.36
CA ASN A 70 10.55 18.02 4.51
C ASN A 70 10.22 17.95 3.02
N ARG A 71 9.09 17.36 2.66
CA ARG A 71 8.64 17.22 1.26
C ARG A 71 7.82 18.43 0.81
N LYS A 72 7.36 19.25 1.75
CA LYS A 72 6.60 20.48 1.47
C LYS A 72 5.40 20.28 0.56
N GLY A 73 4.72 19.13 0.68
CA GLY A 73 3.60 18.79 -0.17
C GLY A 73 3.96 18.36 -1.58
N GLU A 74 5.23 18.19 -1.88
CA GLU A 74 5.67 17.73 -3.18
C GLU A 74 5.20 16.30 -3.45
N LYS A 75 4.85 16.04 -4.69
CA LYS A 75 4.46 14.73 -5.16
C LYS A 75 5.49 14.20 -6.14
N PRO A 76 5.69 12.87 -6.19
CA PRO A 76 6.54 12.29 -7.22
C PRO A 76 6.05 12.66 -8.62
N VAL A 77 6.97 12.91 -9.53
CA VAL A 77 6.65 13.29 -10.91
C VAL A 77 5.79 12.23 -11.59
N HIS A 78 6.06 10.95 -11.30
CA HIS A 78 5.36 9.84 -11.94
C HIS A 78 4.18 9.29 -11.13
N LEU A 79 3.72 10.02 -10.12
CA LEU A 79 2.67 9.52 -9.22
C LEU A 79 1.40 9.11 -9.98
N ALA A 80 0.87 10.00 -10.81
CA ALA A 80 -0.34 9.73 -11.57
C ALA A 80 -0.17 8.54 -12.50
N LEU A 81 0.99 8.46 -13.16
CA LEU A 81 1.30 7.36 -14.06
C LEU A 81 1.34 6.02 -13.33
N LEU A 82 1.99 5.98 -12.17
CA LEU A 82 2.11 4.76 -11.38
C LEU A 82 0.75 4.32 -10.82
N ARG A 83 -0.09 5.27 -10.40
CA ARG A 83 -1.45 4.95 -9.95
C ARG A 83 -2.27 4.33 -11.08
N GLU A 84 -2.20 4.92 -12.25
CA GLU A 84 -2.90 4.40 -13.43
C GLU A 84 -2.40 3.00 -13.81
N TYR A 85 -1.09 2.80 -13.76
CA TYR A 85 -0.49 1.50 -14.04
C TYR A 85 -1.02 0.42 -13.08
N LEU A 86 -1.04 0.69 -11.76
CA LEU A 86 -1.56 -0.26 -10.79
C LEU A 86 -3.05 -0.53 -11.00
N GLU A 87 -3.82 0.50 -11.34
CA GLU A 87 -5.25 0.36 -11.57
C GLU A 87 -5.55 -0.60 -12.72
N TYR A 88 -4.85 -0.45 -13.83
CA TYR A 88 -5.15 -1.23 -15.04
C TYR A 88 -4.38 -2.55 -15.14
N SER A 89 -3.20 -2.64 -14.57
CA SER A 89 -2.34 -3.81 -14.73
C SER A 89 -2.30 -4.72 -13.50
N TRP A 90 -2.64 -4.21 -12.32
CA TRP A 90 -2.51 -4.94 -11.06
C TRP A 90 -3.78 -4.95 -10.23
N ASN A 91 -4.92 -4.99 -10.90
CA ASN A 91 -6.23 -5.11 -10.25
C ASN A 91 -6.47 -4.00 -9.23
N GLY A 92 -6.10 -2.78 -9.59
CA GLY A 92 -6.25 -1.62 -8.73
C GLY A 92 -7.70 -1.19 -8.61
N SER A 93 -8.12 -0.92 -7.38
CA SER A 93 -9.45 -0.45 -7.04
C SER A 93 -9.34 0.91 -6.40
N ILE A 94 -10.07 1.88 -6.92
CA ILE A 94 -10.06 3.24 -6.38
C ILE A 94 -11.22 3.41 -5.41
N SER A 95 -10.91 3.78 -4.17
CA SER A 95 -11.93 3.99 -3.16
C SER A 95 -12.70 5.29 -3.45
N GLU A 96 -14.00 5.26 -3.20
CA GLU A 96 -14.84 6.42 -3.47
C GLU A 96 -15.21 7.21 -2.22
N ASN A 97 -15.53 6.50 -1.14
CA ASN A 97 -16.07 7.11 0.08
C ASN A 97 -15.19 6.92 1.30
N CYS A 98 -14.04 6.27 1.15
CA CYS A 98 -13.12 6.05 2.25
C CYS A 98 -11.69 5.97 1.72
N GLU A 99 -10.72 5.98 2.62
CA GLU A 99 -9.32 5.83 2.23
C GLU A 99 -9.01 4.37 1.91
N ALA A 100 -7.96 4.16 1.11
CA ALA A 100 -7.54 2.81 0.71
C ALA A 100 -7.20 1.94 1.93
N ASP A 101 -6.58 2.52 2.96
CA ASP A 101 -6.23 1.78 4.15
C ASP A 101 -7.45 1.27 4.92
N ASP A 102 -8.56 2.02 4.91
CA ASP A 102 -9.81 1.55 5.50
C ASP A 102 -10.35 0.34 4.76
N GLU A 103 -10.33 0.37 3.43
CA GLU A 103 -10.78 -0.76 2.63
C GLU A 103 -9.91 -2.00 2.84
N ILE A 104 -8.59 -1.80 2.94
CA ILE A 104 -7.65 -2.88 3.21
C ILE A 104 -7.95 -3.52 4.57
N ALA A 105 -8.16 -2.71 5.60
CA ALA A 105 -8.46 -3.20 6.93
C ALA A 105 -9.76 -4.01 6.96
N ILE A 106 -10.79 -3.53 6.28
CA ILE A 106 -12.07 -4.24 6.17
C ILE A 106 -11.87 -5.58 5.46
N ALA A 107 -11.20 -5.59 4.32
CA ALA A 107 -10.96 -6.80 3.55
C ALA A 107 -10.14 -7.82 4.34
N ALA A 108 -9.11 -7.37 5.04
CA ALA A 108 -8.28 -8.24 5.88
C ALA A 108 -9.10 -8.87 7.00
N THR A 109 -9.99 -8.11 7.61
CA THR A 109 -10.86 -8.61 8.66
C THR A 109 -11.81 -9.68 8.13
N GLU A 110 -12.37 -9.45 6.94
CA GLU A 110 -13.29 -10.40 6.32
C GLU A 110 -12.60 -11.69 5.85
N LEU A 111 -11.41 -11.57 5.28
CA LEU A 111 -10.68 -12.71 4.73
C LEU A 111 -9.88 -13.47 5.79
N GLY A 112 -9.54 -12.82 6.90
CA GLY A 112 -8.76 -13.44 7.95
C GLY A 112 -7.40 -13.93 7.47
N ASP A 113 -7.05 -15.15 7.86
CA ASP A 113 -5.75 -15.74 7.56
C ASP A 113 -5.55 -16.10 6.09
N ASP A 114 -6.58 -15.94 5.26
CA ASP A 114 -6.48 -16.14 3.81
C ASP A 114 -5.93 -14.91 3.09
N SER A 115 -5.63 -13.84 3.82
CA SER A 115 -5.10 -12.61 3.25
C SER A 115 -3.82 -12.17 3.95
N ILE A 116 -3.07 -11.31 3.26
CA ILE A 116 -1.87 -10.69 3.81
C ILE A 116 -1.84 -9.21 3.38
N ILE A 117 -1.65 -8.32 4.34
CA ILE A 117 -1.55 -6.88 4.08
C ILE A 117 -0.13 -6.54 3.67
N VAL A 118 0.02 -5.91 2.51
CA VAL A 118 1.33 -5.50 1.98
C VAL A 118 1.42 -3.98 2.07
N SER A 119 2.10 -3.50 3.11
CA SER A 119 2.23 -2.06 3.37
C SER A 119 3.44 -1.78 4.26
N LEU A 120 3.78 -0.50 4.38
CA LEU A 120 4.76 0.00 5.33
C LEU A 120 4.11 0.69 6.52
N ASP A 121 2.81 0.95 6.44
CA ASP A 121 2.10 1.75 7.43
C ASP A 121 1.90 0.96 8.72
N LYS A 122 2.44 1.47 9.81
CA LYS A 122 2.32 0.84 11.13
C LYS A 122 0.89 0.82 11.64
N ASP A 123 0.02 1.67 11.11
CA ASP A 123 -1.38 1.68 11.52
C ASP A 123 -2.07 0.35 11.22
N PHE A 124 -1.57 -0.40 10.24
CA PHE A 124 -2.09 -1.73 9.95
C PHE A 124 -1.74 -2.76 11.04
N ASP A 125 -0.81 -2.47 11.93
CA ASP A 125 -0.50 -3.37 13.05
C ASP A 125 -1.65 -3.48 14.06
N GLN A 126 -2.70 -2.68 13.90
CA GLN A 126 -3.95 -2.82 14.66
C GLN A 126 -4.83 -3.95 14.11
N VAL A 127 -4.55 -4.44 12.92
CA VAL A 127 -5.36 -5.45 12.25
C VAL A 127 -4.74 -6.83 12.47
N GLN A 128 -5.53 -7.75 13.01
CA GLN A 128 -5.12 -9.14 13.19
C GLN A 128 -4.87 -9.79 11.83
N GLY A 129 -3.85 -10.63 11.73
CA GLY A 129 -3.58 -11.43 10.56
C GLY A 129 -2.17 -11.27 10.04
N TRP A 130 -1.95 -11.73 8.82
CA TRP A 130 -0.65 -11.70 8.17
C TRP A 130 -0.34 -10.34 7.59
N HIS A 131 0.91 -9.92 7.73
CA HIS A 131 1.43 -8.65 7.22
C HIS A 131 2.76 -8.87 6.52
N TYR A 132 3.05 -8.06 5.52
CA TYR A 132 4.32 -8.05 4.84
C TYR A 132 4.83 -6.61 4.72
N ASN A 133 5.99 -6.37 5.32
CA ASN A 133 6.69 -5.08 5.17
C ASN A 133 7.68 -5.21 4.02
N PHE A 134 7.42 -4.52 2.92
CA PHE A 134 8.21 -4.71 1.70
C PHE A 134 9.56 -3.98 1.72
N VAL A 135 9.81 -3.11 2.70
CA VAL A 135 11.14 -2.51 2.87
C VAL A 135 12.02 -3.44 3.69
N LYS A 136 11.53 -3.92 4.82
CA LYS A 136 12.25 -4.86 5.67
C LYS A 136 12.24 -6.27 5.10
N ARG A 137 11.35 -6.53 4.14
CA ARG A 137 11.18 -7.83 3.48
C ARG A 137 10.89 -8.95 4.46
N ASN A 138 10.01 -8.68 5.41
CA ASN A 138 9.61 -9.68 6.38
C ASN A 138 8.10 -9.85 6.45
N LYS A 139 7.69 -11.10 6.59
CA LYS A 139 6.32 -11.50 6.82
C LYS A 139 6.14 -11.74 8.32
N TYR A 140 5.05 -11.22 8.91
CA TYR A 140 4.78 -11.41 10.33
C TYR A 140 3.28 -11.50 10.55
N TYR A 141 2.90 -12.09 11.69
CA TYR A 141 1.50 -12.28 12.08
C TYR A 141 1.19 -11.45 13.31
N ILE A 142 0.08 -10.71 13.25
CA ILE A 142 -0.42 -9.93 14.38
C ILE A 142 -1.55 -10.70 15.03
N GLU A 143 -1.38 -11.05 16.30
CA GLU A 143 -2.42 -11.68 17.10
C GLU A 143 -3.49 -10.66 17.47
N ARG A 144 -4.70 -11.13 17.75
CA ARG A 144 -5.81 -10.25 18.13
C ARG A 144 -5.46 -9.34 19.30
N GLU A 145 -4.86 -9.90 20.34
CA GLU A 145 -4.49 -9.15 21.55
C GLU A 145 -3.42 -8.11 21.24
N GLU A 146 -2.47 -8.45 20.42
CA GLU A 146 -1.42 -7.55 19.97
C GLU A 146 -1.99 -6.40 19.15
N GLY A 147 -2.94 -6.68 18.26
CA GLY A 147 -3.62 -5.67 17.46
C GLY A 147 -4.39 -4.68 18.34
N LEU A 148 -5.10 -5.17 19.34
CA LEU A 148 -5.81 -4.31 20.30
C LEU A 148 -4.84 -3.46 21.11
N PHE A 149 -3.73 -4.04 21.54
CA PHE A 149 -2.69 -3.30 22.26
C PHE A 149 -2.14 -2.16 21.40
N ASN A 150 -1.83 -2.44 20.15
CA ASN A 150 -1.33 -1.44 19.21
C ASN A 150 -2.34 -0.31 19.00
N PHE A 151 -3.63 -0.66 18.94
CA PHE A 151 -4.71 0.31 18.81
C PHE A 151 -4.72 1.28 20.01
N TYR A 152 -4.63 0.76 21.23
CA TYR A 152 -4.67 1.59 22.42
C TYR A 152 -3.39 2.40 22.65
N CYS A 153 -2.27 1.96 22.09
CA CYS A 153 -0.99 2.65 22.21
C CYS A 153 -0.78 3.74 21.14
N GLN A 154 -1.65 3.78 20.18
CA GLN A 154 -1.63 4.80 19.14
C GLN A 154 -2.70 5.83 19.41
#